data_5409ced689fa356c785eb3b82285cdbc
#
_entry.id   5409ced689fa356c785eb3b82285cdbc
#
_cell.length_a   1.000
_cell.length_b   1.000
_cell.length_c   1.000
_cell.angle_alpha   90.00
_cell.angle_beta   90.00
_cell.angle_gamma   90.00
#
_symmetry.space_group_name_H-M   'P 1'
#
loop_
_entity.id
_entity.type
_entity.pdbx_description
1 polymer ?
#
loop_
_entity_poly.entity_id
_entity_poly.type
_entity_poly.pdbx_seq_one_letter_code
_entity_poly.pdbx_strand_id
1 'polypeptide(L)'
;MPDIRHSPPEDIAAMTGRAREVIQLNIEALQALERTIDASIARACDIILSRPGYVVVTGMGKSGHIGGKIAATLASTGTNAFFVHPAEMSHGDLGMLRADTTLLAISASGESRELRDPLTFCQRAGIPVIGMTQRGSSLLARMSAVPLIMPNVAEACPNGLAPTTSTLMTLALGDALAMVLMDRRQFSATDFGLHHPGGALGMSLQSVREWMGDNAATPASVPLDASFTDVVSAVSAGRKGAVAVLHSDGSLAGMITDGDIRRAFSSDIAALSAEDIMSRTPITVDPDARMSDVVDLLSSNKIANLFVVDNNRPVAIIHVAELMQAGYVS
;
A
#
# COMPACT_ATOMS: atom_id res chain seq x y z
N MET A 1 -30.02 -6.01 -28.10
CA MET A 1 -28.68 -6.42 -27.67
C MET A 1 -28.07 -7.18 -28.82
N PRO A 2 -26.82 -6.90 -29.25
CA PRO A 2 -26.20 -7.72 -30.27
C PRO A 2 -26.03 -9.14 -29.71
N ASP A 3 -26.39 -10.12 -30.54
CA ASP A 3 -26.26 -11.54 -30.27
C ASP A 3 -24.75 -11.86 -30.09
N ILE A 4 -24.30 -12.14 -28.87
CA ILE A 4 -22.91 -12.57 -28.60
C ILE A 4 -22.82 -14.01 -29.10
N ARG A 5 -22.55 -14.18 -30.39
CA ARG A 5 -22.28 -15.48 -30.99
C ARG A 5 -21.03 -16.03 -30.37
N HIS A 6 -21.11 -17.18 -29.74
CA HIS A 6 -19.94 -17.91 -29.29
C HIS A 6 -19.06 -18.22 -30.51
N SER A 7 -17.78 -17.85 -30.43
CA SER A 7 -16.80 -18.14 -31.48
C SER A 7 -16.70 -19.66 -31.67
N PRO A 8 -16.53 -20.16 -32.90
CA PRO A 8 -16.25 -21.58 -33.14
C PRO A 8 -15.05 -22.07 -32.32
N PRO A 9 -14.99 -23.34 -31.93
CA PRO A 9 -13.88 -23.90 -31.14
C PRO A 9 -12.49 -23.67 -31.75
N GLU A 10 -12.38 -23.71 -33.07
CA GLU A 10 -11.13 -23.43 -33.80
C GLU A 10 -10.66 -21.98 -33.63
N ASP A 11 -11.57 -21.01 -33.65
CA ASP A 11 -11.26 -19.62 -33.40
C ASP A 11 -10.83 -19.38 -31.95
N ILE A 12 -11.46 -20.08 -30.99
CA ILE A 12 -11.10 -20.01 -29.58
C ILE A 12 -9.66 -20.52 -29.39
N ALA A 13 -9.30 -21.63 -30.01
CA ALA A 13 -7.95 -22.20 -29.92
C ALA A 13 -6.90 -21.26 -30.51
N ALA A 14 -7.18 -20.65 -31.67
CA ALA A 14 -6.31 -19.68 -32.33
C ALA A 14 -6.11 -18.42 -31.48
N MET A 15 -7.19 -17.85 -30.94
CA MET A 15 -7.13 -16.66 -30.05
C MET A 15 -6.34 -16.95 -28.77
N THR A 16 -6.58 -18.10 -28.15
CA THR A 16 -5.87 -18.53 -26.95
C THR A 16 -4.39 -18.78 -27.24
N GLY A 17 -4.07 -19.41 -28.38
CA GLY A 17 -2.70 -19.61 -28.85
C GLY A 17 -1.95 -18.28 -29.01
N ARG A 18 -2.58 -17.30 -29.68
CA ARG A 18 -2.01 -15.96 -29.87
C ARG A 18 -1.78 -15.24 -28.53
N ALA A 19 -2.72 -15.30 -27.60
CA ALA A 19 -2.56 -14.70 -26.28
C ALA A 19 -1.34 -15.28 -25.52
N ARG A 20 -1.16 -16.62 -25.56
CA ARG A 20 -0.01 -17.27 -24.97
C ARG A 20 1.31 -16.86 -25.63
N GLU A 21 1.34 -16.75 -26.95
CA GLU A 21 2.50 -16.27 -27.71
C GLU A 21 2.92 -14.86 -27.27
N VAL A 22 1.97 -13.93 -27.13
CA VAL A 22 2.25 -12.58 -26.64
C VAL A 22 2.88 -12.61 -25.25
N ILE A 23 2.36 -13.43 -24.34
CA ILE A 23 2.93 -13.57 -22.99
C ILE A 23 4.34 -14.16 -23.06
N GLN A 24 4.57 -15.17 -23.90
CA GLN A 24 5.88 -15.80 -24.07
C GLN A 24 6.95 -14.80 -24.61
N LEU A 25 6.60 -13.99 -25.61
CA LEU A 25 7.48 -12.93 -26.12
C LEU A 25 7.84 -11.91 -25.02
N ASN A 26 6.88 -11.57 -24.17
CA ASN A 26 7.11 -10.67 -23.05
C ASN A 26 8.02 -11.29 -21.97
N ILE A 27 7.89 -12.58 -21.69
CA ILE A 27 8.78 -13.30 -20.76
C ILE A 27 10.22 -13.26 -21.29
N GLU A 28 10.43 -13.57 -22.58
CA GLU A 28 11.74 -13.54 -23.22
C GLU A 28 12.38 -12.14 -23.20
N ALA A 29 11.57 -11.10 -23.40
CA ALA A 29 12.02 -9.71 -23.32
C ALA A 29 12.43 -9.30 -21.89
N LEU A 30 11.70 -9.74 -20.86
CA LEU A 30 12.06 -9.49 -19.46
C LEU A 30 13.34 -10.24 -19.07
N GLN A 31 13.54 -11.46 -19.55
CA GLN A 31 14.80 -12.19 -19.38
C GLN A 31 15.98 -11.51 -20.10
N ALA A 32 15.74 -10.92 -21.27
CA ALA A 32 16.75 -10.12 -21.94
C ALA A 32 17.07 -8.83 -21.16
N LEU A 33 16.05 -8.17 -20.59
CA LEU A 33 16.23 -6.98 -19.75
C LEU A 33 17.05 -7.30 -18.49
N GLU A 34 16.75 -8.39 -17.80
CA GLU A 34 17.50 -8.85 -16.62
C GLU A 34 19.00 -8.94 -16.90
N ARG A 35 19.38 -9.51 -18.04
CA ARG A 35 20.79 -9.62 -18.44
C ARG A 35 21.48 -8.29 -18.76
N THR A 36 20.72 -7.20 -18.96
CA THR A 36 21.28 -5.86 -19.18
C THR A 36 21.45 -5.04 -17.92
N ILE A 37 20.93 -5.52 -16.78
CA ILE A 37 21.08 -4.82 -15.49
C ILE A 37 22.55 -4.84 -15.09
N ASP A 38 23.11 -3.64 -14.94
CA ASP A 38 24.51 -3.42 -14.58
C ASP A 38 24.64 -2.32 -13.50
N ALA A 39 25.88 -1.82 -13.29
CA ALA A 39 26.14 -0.76 -12.33
C ALA A 39 25.44 0.58 -12.64
N SER A 40 24.79 0.74 -13.80
CA SER A 40 24.03 1.95 -14.13
C SER A 40 22.84 2.14 -13.22
N ILE A 41 22.19 1.04 -12.77
CA ILE A 41 21.07 1.12 -11.82
C ILE A 41 21.53 1.70 -10.47
N ALA A 42 22.68 1.29 -9.97
CA ALA A 42 23.24 1.82 -8.73
C ALA A 42 23.58 3.31 -8.87
N ARG A 43 24.22 3.72 -9.99
CA ARG A 43 24.50 5.13 -10.27
C ARG A 43 23.25 5.98 -10.38
N ALA A 44 22.18 5.47 -10.98
CA ALA A 44 20.88 6.14 -11.04
C ALA A 44 20.30 6.34 -9.64
N CYS A 45 20.33 5.30 -8.79
CA CYS A 45 19.92 5.39 -7.40
C CYS A 45 20.74 6.43 -6.62
N ASP A 46 22.06 6.41 -6.76
CA ASP A 46 22.95 7.34 -6.05
C ASP A 46 22.67 8.81 -6.45
N ILE A 47 22.37 9.09 -7.71
CA ILE A 47 21.93 10.42 -8.16
C ILE A 47 20.63 10.82 -7.45
N ILE A 48 19.63 9.96 -7.43
CA ILE A 48 18.33 10.24 -6.81
C ILE A 48 18.48 10.44 -5.29
N LEU A 49 19.25 9.58 -4.63
CA LEU A 49 19.45 9.63 -3.18
C LEU A 49 20.27 10.84 -2.72
N SER A 50 21.19 11.32 -3.55
CA SER A 50 22.03 12.48 -3.24
C SER A 50 21.33 13.83 -3.39
N ARG A 51 20.09 13.86 -3.90
CA ARG A 51 19.32 15.08 -4.16
C ARG A 51 18.04 15.12 -3.34
N PRO A 52 17.77 16.21 -2.57
CA PRO A 52 16.59 16.29 -1.72
C PRO A 52 15.30 16.62 -2.50
N GLY A 53 15.41 17.04 -3.76
CA GLY A 53 14.27 17.42 -4.59
C GLY A 53 13.52 16.23 -5.19
N TYR A 54 12.64 16.54 -6.14
CA TYR A 54 11.78 15.54 -6.76
C TYR A 54 12.48 14.80 -7.90
N VAL A 55 12.05 13.57 -8.15
CA VAL A 55 12.24 12.88 -9.42
C VAL A 55 11.10 13.30 -10.35
N VAL A 56 11.42 14.12 -11.35
CA VAL A 56 10.45 14.50 -12.38
C VAL A 56 10.50 13.46 -13.48
N VAL A 57 9.43 12.71 -13.68
CA VAL A 57 9.33 11.67 -14.71
C VAL A 57 8.66 12.24 -15.95
N THR A 58 9.19 11.95 -17.13
CA THR A 58 8.64 12.48 -18.41
C THR A 58 8.76 11.46 -19.54
N GLY A 59 7.83 11.53 -20.50
CA GLY A 59 7.80 10.68 -21.69
C GLY A 59 6.57 10.93 -22.55
N MET A 60 6.65 10.64 -23.85
CA MET A 60 5.56 10.83 -24.82
C MET A 60 4.70 9.58 -24.97
N GLY A 61 3.40 9.76 -25.19
CA GLY A 61 2.46 8.70 -25.57
C GLY A 61 2.45 7.53 -24.58
N LYS A 62 2.68 6.30 -25.05
CA LYS A 62 2.70 5.11 -24.19
C LYS A 62 3.84 5.17 -23.15
N SER A 63 5.02 5.72 -23.50
CA SER A 63 6.09 5.96 -22.54
C SER A 63 5.66 6.93 -21.44
N GLY A 64 4.82 7.92 -21.75
CA GLY A 64 4.26 8.84 -20.75
C GLY A 64 3.30 8.15 -19.79
N HIS A 65 2.40 7.29 -20.29
CA HIS A 65 1.50 6.53 -19.42
C HIS A 65 2.26 5.61 -18.45
N ILE A 66 3.30 4.94 -18.94
CA ILE A 66 4.19 4.13 -18.09
C ILE A 66 4.98 5.02 -17.13
N GLY A 67 5.47 6.18 -17.60
CA GLY A 67 6.14 7.17 -16.76
C GLY A 67 5.27 7.66 -15.60
N GLY A 68 3.99 7.92 -15.86
CA GLY A 68 3.02 8.25 -14.81
C GLY A 68 2.90 7.15 -13.74
N LYS A 69 2.84 5.87 -14.17
CA LYS A 69 2.83 4.74 -13.21
C LYS A 69 4.13 4.66 -12.42
N ILE A 70 5.29 4.83 -13.07
CA ILE A 70 6.59 4.81 -12.40
C ILE A 70 6.68 5.94 -11.36
N ALA A 71 6.25 7.15 -11.71
CA ALA A 71 6.21 8.28 -10.78
C ALA A 71 5.33 7.98 -9.55
N ALA A 72 4.15 7.40 -9.77
CA ALA A 72 3.25 7.01 -8.68
C ALA A 72 3.88 5.93 -7.79
N THR A 73 4.56 4.92 -8.38
CA THR A 73 5.26 3.88 -7.61
C THR A 73 6.38 4.50 -6.77
N LEU A 74 7.24 5.35 -7.35
CA LEU A 74 8.30 6.05 -6.63
C LEU A 74 7.74 6.85 -5.45
N ALA A 75 6.69 7.64 -5.67
CA ALA A 75 6.05 8.44 -4.64
C ALA A 75 5.48 7.59 -3.50
N SER A 76 4.81 6.48 -3.83
CA SER A 76 4.22 5.57 -2.84
C SER A 76 5.24 4.73 -2.07
N THR A 77 6.47 4.65 -2.55
CA THR A 77 7.59 3.91 -1.93
C THR A 77 8.68 4.81 -1.34
N GLY A 78 8.35 6.06 -1.03
CA GLY A 78 9.23 6.97 -0.28
C GLY A 78 10.21 7.79 -1.11
N THR A 79 10.09 7.80 -2.45
CA THR A 79 10.84 8.68 -3.32
C THR A 79 9.92 9.74 -3.91
N ASN A 80 10.07 11.00 -3.51
CA ASN A 80 9.25 12.09 -4.03
C ASN A 80 9.33 12.16 -5.55
N ALA A 81 8.24 11.91 -6.24
CA ALA A 81 8.20 11.90 -7.70
C ALA A 81 6.85 12.34 -8.25
N PHE A 82 6.85 12.92 -9.43
CA PHE A 82 5.64 13.22 -10.19
C PHE A 82 5.93 13.19 -11.69
N PHE A 83 4.88 13.03 -12.49
CA PHE A 83 4.98 13.01 -13.94
C PHE A 83 4.65 14.38 -14.52
N VAL A 84 5.45 14.83 -15.51
CA VAL A 84 5.18 16.03 -16.32
C VAL A 84 5.24 15.64 -17.79
N HIS A 85 4.21 16.01 -18.54
CA HIS A 85 4.18 15.73 -19.97
C HIS A 85 5.19 16.61 -20.72
N PRO A 86 6.05 16.05 -21.59
CA PRO A 86 7.16 16.81 -22.16
C PRO A 86 6.71 17.94 -23.12
N ALA A 87 5.53 17.86 -23.71
CA ALA A 87 4.96 18.96 -24.48
C ALA A 87 4.63 20.17 -23.60
N GLU A 88 4.08 19.95 -22.40
CA GLU A 88 3.77 21.04 -21.45
C GLU A 88 5.06 21.70 -20.91
N MET A 89 6.15 20.93 -20.81
CA MET A 89 7.45 21.49 -20.41
C MET A 89 7.90 22.59 -21.39
N SER A 90 7.71 22.43 -22.69
CA SER A 90 8.04 23.47 -23.69
C SER A 90 7.13 24.69 -23.62
N HIS A 91 6.04 24.64 -22.84
CA HIS A 91 5.07 25.72 -22.68
C HIS A 91 5.03 26.34 -21.28
N GLY A 92 6.07 26.08 -20.44
CA GLY A 92 6.24 26.73 -19.15
C GLY A 92 6.56 25.78 -17.99
N ASP A 93 6.21 24.49 -18.09
CA ASP A 93 6.42 23.52 -17.01
C ASP A 93 7.89 23.13 -16.79
N LEU A 94 8.82 23.62 -17.64
CA LEU A 94 10.27 23.61 -17.32
C LEU A 94 10.56 24.27 -15.97
N GLY A 95 9.72 25.22 -15.51
CA GLY A 95 9.82 25.82 -14.19
C GLY A 95 9.65 24.86 -13.02
N MET A 96 9.11 23.67 -13.23
CA MET A 96 9.05 22.59 -12.25
C MET A 96 10.41 21.89 -12.03
N LEU A 97 11.33 22.02 -12.97
CA LEU A 97 12.69 21.49 -12.89
C LEU A 97 13.59 22.47 -12.11
N ARG A 98 13.87 22.14 -10.87
CA ARG A 98 14.70 22.94 -9.95
C ARG A 98 16.10 22.35 -9.86
N ALA A 99 17.03 23.13 -9.31
CA ALA A 99 18.44 22.70 -9.18
C ALA A 99 18.62 21.43 -8.34
N ASP A 100 17.68 21.11 -7.45
CA ASP A 100 17.68 19.94 -6.58
C ASP A 100 16.93 18.72 -7.13
N THR A 101 16.29 18.84 -8.31
CA THR A 101 15.54 17.74 -8.96
C THR A 101 16.45 16.79 -9.76
N THR A 102 15.90 15.63 -10.11
CA THR A 102 16.44 14.69 -11.08
C THR A 102 15.41 14.46 -12.17
N LEU A 103 15.77 14.52 -13.43
CA LEU A 103 14.86 14.17 -14.54
C LEU A 103 15.01 12.70 -14.90
N LEU A 104 13.91 11.93 -14.83
CA LEU A 104 13.81 10.57 -15.39
C LEU A 104 13.06 10.64 -16.71
N ALA A 105 13.77 10.60 -17.82
CA ALA A 105 13.22 10.72 -19.17
C ALA A 105 13.10 9.36 -19.85
N ILE A 106 11.94 9.08 -20.46
CA ILE A 106 11.58 7.78 -21.03
C ILE A 106 11.27 7.93 -22.52
N SER A 107 12.03 7.23 -23.36
CA SER A 107 11.77 7.14 -24.80
C SER A 107 12.44 5.90 -25.38
N ALA A 108 11.66 4.95 -25.89
CA ALA A 108 12.21 3.72 -26.50
C ALA A 108 13.20 4.02 -27.63
N SER A 109 12.86 4.94 -28.53
CA SER A 109 13.80 5.38 -29.60
C SER A 109 14.92 6.30 -29.07
N GLY A 110 14.66 7.01 -27.98
CA GLY A 110 15.54 8.06 -27.44
C GLY A 110 15.66 9.31 -28.33
N GLU A 111 14.79 9.44 -29.35
CA GLU A 111 14.82 10.52 -30.35
C GLU A 111 13.53 11.36 -30.37
N SER A 112 12.66 11.25 -29.36
CA SER A 112 11.42 12.05 -29.28
C SER A 112 11.74 13.53 -29.29
N ARG A 113 11.08 14.27 -30.20
CA ARG A 113 11.36 15.71 -30.41
C ARG A 113 11.02 16.53 -29.17
N GLU A 114 9.97 16.16 -28.48
CA GLU A 114 9.41 16.83 -27.31
C GLU A 114 10.36 16.73 -26.09
N LEU A 115 11.29 15.77 -26.08
CA LEU A 115 12.30 15.65 -25.03
C LEU A 115 13.51 16.59 -25.23
N ARG A 116 13.65 17.22 -26.39
CA ARG A 116 14.84 18.07 -26.68
C ARG A 116 14.92 19.27 -25.74
N ASP A 117 13.80 19.97 -25.55
CA ASP A 117 13.75 21.17 -24.69
C ASP A 117 14.05 20.83 -23.23
N PRO A 118 13.36 19.84 -22.59
CA PRO A 118 13.71 19.40 -21.24
C PRO A 118 15.15 18.96 -21.07
N LEU A 119 15.69 18.18 -22.02
CA LEU A 119 17.09 17.72 -21.96
C LEU A 119 18.07 18.88 -22.06
N THR A 120 17.83 19.83 -22.98
CA THR A 120 18.67 21.00 -23.16
C THR A 120 18.62 21.92 -21.93
N PHE A 121 17.43 22.10 -21.36
CA PHE A 121 17.26 22.85 -20.12
C PHE A 121 18.03 22.22 -18.96
N CYS A 122 17.88 20.91 -18.75
CA CYS A 122 18.59 20.16 -17.70
C CYS A 122 20.12 20.30 -17.86
N GLN A 123 20.64 20.17 -19.08
CA GLN A 123 22.06 20.34 -19.35
C GLN A 123 22.57 21.75 -18.96
N ARG A 124 21.82 22.80 -19.31
CA ARG A 124 22.17 24.18 -18.97
C ARG A 124 22.06 24.48 -17.48
N ALA A 125 21.08 23.90 -16.83
CA ALA A 125 20.82 24.11 -15.40
C ALA A 125 21.62 23.20 -14.47
N GLY A 126 22.41 22.26 -15.01
CA GLY A 126 23.17 21.27 -14.22
C GLY A 126 22.26 20.24 -13.52
N ILE A 127 21.07 20.00 -14.07
CA ILE A 127 20.11 19.01 -13.54
C ILE A 127 20.45 17.65 -14.15
N PRO A 128 20.73 16.61 -13.33
CA PRO A 128 21.06 15.29 -13.87
C PRO A 128 19.85 14.65 -14.54
N VAL A 129 20.11 13.99 -15.66
CA VAL A 129 19.11 13.21 -16.40
C VAL A 129 19.44 11.73 -16.29
N ILE A 130 18.44 10.92 -15.93
CA ILE A 130 18.45 9.46 -16.06
C ILE A 130 17.58 9.14 -17.27
N GLY A 131 18.14 8.49 -18.29
CA GLY A 131 17.43 8.22 -19.54
C GLY A 131 17.14 6.74 -19.72
N MET A 132 15.85 6.35 -19.82
CA MET A 132 15.44 4.99 -20.18
C MET A 132 15.20 4.90 -21.70
N THR A 133 16.00 4.10 -22.39
CA THR A 133 15.91 3.97 -23.86
C THR A 133 16.43 2.60 -24.32
N GLN A 134 16.00 2.18 -25.53
CA GLN A 134 16.54 0.98 -26.19
C GLN A 134 17.77 1.28 -27.07
N ARG A 135 18.13 2.55 -27.27
CA ARG A 135 19.22 2.96 -28.17
C ARG A 135 20.29 3.73 -27.42
N GLY A 136 21.41 3.07 -27.14
CA GLY A 136 22.55 3.69 -26.47
C GLY A 136 23.22 4.84 -27.23
N SER A 137 23.02 4.93 -28.55
CA SER A 137 23.54 6.04 -29.41
C SER A 137 22.51 7.18 -29.57
N SER A 138 21.34 7.12 -28.95
CA SER A 138 20.28 8.12 -29.11
C SER A 138 20.64 9.46 -28.42
N LEU A 139 19.89 10.51 -28.80
CA LEU A 139 20.00 11.83 -28.13
C LEU A 139 19.79 11.71 -26.63
N LEU A 140 18.74 11.00 -26.19
CA LEU A 140 18.45 10.79 -24.78
C LEU A 140 19.62 10.14 -24.05
N ALA A 141 20.19 9.05 -24.60
CA ALA A 141 21.33 8.38 -23.98
C ALA A 141 22.55 9.28 -23.85
N ARG A 142 22.88 10.05 -24.90
CA ARG A 142 24.05 10.96 -24.91
C ARG A 142 23.89 12.14 -23.95
N MET A 143 22.67 12.62 -23.74
CA MET A 143 22.40 13.74 -22.84
C MET A 143 22.10 13.30 -21.39
N SER A 144 22.02 12.01 -21.12
CA SER A 144 21.81 11.46 -19.79
C SER A 144 23.12 11.38 -19.00
N ALA A 145 23.08 11.77 -17.73
CA ALA A 145 24.16 11.48 -16.78
C ALA A 145 24.29 9.98 -16.53
N VAL A 146 23.13 9.28 -16.54
CA VAL A 146 23.06 7.80 -16.48
C VAL A 146 22.03 7.31 -17.49
N PRO A 147 22.46 6.74 -18.62
CA PRO A 147 21.56 6.01 -19.50
C PRO A 147 21.29 4.59 -18.96
N LEU A 148 20.02 4.23 -18.83
CA LEU A 148 19.53 2.89 -18.56
C LEU A 148 19.10 2.28 -19.90
N ILE A 149 19.96 1.42 -20.45
CA ILE A 149 19.76 0.87 -21.79
C ILE A 149 19.01 -0.45 -21.71
N MET A 150 17.80 -0.47 -22.26
CA MET A 150 16.99 -1.68 -22.41
C MET A 150 17.34 -2.41 -23.71
N PRO A 151 17.16 -3.74 -23.76
CA PRO A 151 17.38 -4.49 -25.01
C PRO A 151 16.40 -4.05 -26.10
N ASN A 152 16.88 -4.04 -27.33
CA ASN A 152 16.04 -3.79 -28.51
C ASN A 152 15.39 -5.11 -28.94
N VAL A 153 14.14 -5.33 -28.58
CA VAL A 153 13.35 -6.52 -28.91
C VAL A 153 12.12 -6.15 -29.73
N ALA A 154 11.58 -7.12 -30.46
CA ALA A 154 10.37 -6.92 -31.23
C ALA A 154 9.15 -6.68 -30.33
N GLU A 155 8.22 -5.84 -30.81
CA GLU A 155 6.94 -5.68 -30.16
C GLU A 155 6.07 -6.93 -30.37
N ALA A 156 5.28 -7.30 -29.37
CA ALA A 156 4.34 -8.41 -29.49
C ALA A 156 3.12 -8.08 -30.36
N CYS A 157 3.02 -6.83 -30.83
CA CYS A 157 2.03 -6.38 -31.78
C CYS A 157 2.20 -7.09 -33.14
N PRO A 158 1.18 -7.69 -33.75
CA PRO A 158 1.28 -8.39 -35.04
C PRO A 158 1.88 -7.52 -36.16
N ASN A 159 1.65 -6.21 -36.12
CA ASN A 159 2.17 -5.26 -37.09
C ASN A 159 3.49 -4.62 -36.66
N GLY A 160 4.03 -4.97 -35.47
CA GLY A 160 5.25 -4.37 -34.94
C GLY A 160 5.13 -2.86 -34.61
N LEU A 161 3.92 -2.30 -34.54
CA LEU A 161 3.69 -0.85 -34.40
C LEU A 161 3.27 -0.42 -33.00
N ALA A 162 2.35 -1.19 -32.37
CA ALA A 162 1.84 -0.82 -31.06
C ALA A 162 2.88 -1.17 -29.97
N PRO A 163 3.29 -0.19 -29.15
CA PRO A 163 4.19 -0.45 -28.01
C PRO A 163 3.52 -1.39 -27.02
N THR A 164 4.09 -2.56 -26.84
CA THR A 164 3.66 -3.64 -25.95
C THR A 164 4.84 -4.11 -25.11
N THR A 165 5.76 -4.85 -25.73
CA THR A 165 6.94 -5.42 -25.07
C THR A 165 7.88 -4.33 -24.55
N SER A 166 8.11 -3.28 -25.34
CA SER A 166 8.94 -2.13 -24.91
C SER A 166 8.36 -1.41 -23.69
N THR A 167 7.04 -1.27 -23.61
CA THR A 167 6.37 -0.63 -22.47
C THR A 167 6.41 -1.50 -21.22
N LEU A 168 6.30 -2.81 -21.36
CA LEU A 168 6.42 -3.76 -20.25
C LEU A 168 7.84 -3.74 -19.66
N MET A 169 8.88 -3.75 -20.51
CA MET A 169 10.27 -3.62 -20.06
C MET A 169 10.53 -2.29 -19.35
N THR A 170 10.00 -1.19 -19.87
CA THR A 170 10.11 0.13 -19.24
C THR A 170 9.48 0.13 -17.85
N LEU A 171 8.28 -0.46 -17.73
CA LEU A 171 7.60 -0.60 -16.45
C LEU A 171 8.41 -1.44 -15.45
N ALA A 172 8.90 -2.61 -15.88
CA ALA A 172 9.69 -3.50 -15.03
C ALA A 172 11.01 -2.84 -14.56
N LEU A 173 11.69 -2.11 -15.44
CA LEU A 173 12.91 -1.37 -15.08
C LEU A 173 12.61 -0.24 -14.09
N GLY A 174 11.50 0.49 -14.28
CA GLY A 174 11.07 1.55 -13.38
C GLY A 174 10.69 1.01 -11.99
N ASP A 175 10.01 -0.13 -11.94
CA ASP A 175 9.67 -0.79 -10.66
C ASP A 175 10.93 -1.33 -9.97
N ALA A 176 11.87 -1.90 -10.73
CA ALA A 176 13.16 -2.32 -10.18
C ALA A 176 13.92 -1.14 -9.55
N LEU A 177 13.98 0.01 -10.24
CA LEU A 177 14.58 1.23 -9.71
C LEU A 177 13.89 1.70 -8.43
N ALA A 178 12.56 1.69 -8.39
CA ALA A 178 11.79 2.08 -7.22
C ALA A 178 12.04 1.15 -6.02
N MET A 179 12.10 -0.16 -6.24
CA MET A 179 12.38 -1.13 -5.17
C MET A 179 13.80 -1.00 -4.61
N VAL A 180 14.81 -0.79 -5.46
CA VAL A 180 16.19 -0.54 -5.00
C VAL A 180 16.26 0.75 -4.16
N LEU A 181 15.56 1.82 -4.57
CA LEU A 181 15.48 3.06 -3.79
C LEU A 181 14.75 2.87 -2.47
N MET A 182 13.67 2.10 -2.45
CA MET A 182 12.92 1.75 -1.24
C MET A 182 13.82 1.04 -0.21
N ASP A 183 14.58 0.03 -0.65
CA ASP A 183 15.54 -0.70 0.19
C ASP A 183 16.63 0.24 0.73
N ARG A 184 17.22 1.08 -0.13
CA ARG A 184 18.28 2.03 0.25
C ARG A 184 17.78 3.10 1.23
N ARG A 185 16.51 3.47 1.17
CA ARG A 185 15.85 4.39 2.13
C ARG A 185 15.42 3.70 3.42
N GLN A 186 15.49 2.37 3.51
CA GLN A 186 14.93 1.59 4.61
C GLN A 186 13.44 1.91 4.85
N PHE A 187 12.70 2.15 3.76
CA PHE A 187 11.28 2.50 3.80
C PHE A 187 10.46 1.30 4.30
N SER A 188 9.88 1.48 5.49
CA SER A 188 9.21 0.40 6.22
C SER A 188 7.76 0.18 5.76
N ALA A 189 7.17 -0.93 6.20
CA ALA A 189 5.73 -1.17 6.04
C ALA A 189 4.88 -0.10 6.77
N THR A 190 5.38 0.44 7.86
CA THR A 190 4.72 1.55 8.58
C THR A 190 4.71 2.82 7.74
N ASP A 191 5.84 3.17 7.10
CA ASP A 191 5.90 4.31 6.18
C ASP A 191 4.96 4.12 4.99
N PHE A 192 4.86 2.89 4.46
CA PHE A 192 3.92 2.56 3.41
C PHE A 192 2.46 2.78 3.84
N GLY A 193 2.12 2.38 5.07
CA GLY A 193 0.79 2.61 5.66
C GLY A 193 0.43 4.09 5.74
N LEU A 194 1.38 4.95 6.12
CA LEU A 194 1.19 6.42 6.17
C LEU A 194 0.87 7.00 4.78
N HIS A 195 1.45 6.43 3.71
CA HIS A 195 1.18 6.88 2.34
C HIS A 195 -0.11 6.29 1.74
N HIS A 196 -0.69 5.25 2.38
CA HIS A 196 -1.87 4.53 1.90
C HIS A 196 -2.96 4.39 2.99
N PRO A 197 -3.40 5.47 3.64
CA PRO A 197 -4.29 5.37 4.82
C PRO A 197 -5.65 4.73 4.49
N GLY A 198 -6.14 4.84 3.28
CA GLY A 198 -7.42 4.26 2.84
C GLY A 198 -7.36 2.85 2.27
N GLY A 199 -6.18 2.24 2.16
CA GLY A 199 -6.02 0.89 1.63
C GLY A 199 -6.07 -0.18 2.72
N ALA A 200 -6.47 -1.42 2.37
CA ALA A 200 -6.51 -2.54 3.32
C ALA A 200 -5.20 -2.72 4.11
N LEU A 201 -4.05 -2.51 3.44
CA LEU A 201 -2.74 -2.59 4.10
C LEU A 201 -2.50 -1.41 5.06
N GLY A 202 -2.88 -0.18 4.70
CA GLY A 202 -2.78 0.99 5.60
C GLY A 202 -3.63 0.79 6.84
N MET A 203 -4.85 0.32 6.67
CA MET A 203 -5.76 -0.01 7.76
C MET A 203 -5.19 -1.10 8.69
N SER A 204 -4.62 -2.19 8.14
CA SER A 204 -4.06 -3.28 8.93
C SER A 204 -2.83 -2.87 9.75
N LEU A 205 -2.08 -1.86 9.30
CA LEU A 205 -0.88 -1.35 9.96
C LEU A 205 -1.18 -0.25 10.99
N GLN A 206 -2.40 0.29 10.99
CA GLN A 206 -2.86 1.28 11.97
C GLN A 206 -2.77 0.71 13.39
N SER A 207 -2.31 1.49 14.35
CA SER A 207 -2.37 1.11 15.77
C SER A 207 -3.80 1.18 16.29
N VAL A 208 -4.08 0.41 17.36
CA VAL A 208 -5.35 0.49 18.08
C VAL A 208 -5.59 1.92 18.59
N ARG A 209 -4.55 2.60 19.06
CA ARG A 209 -4.59 3.99 19.54
C ARG A 209 -5.05 4.95 18.45
N GLU A 210 -4.49 4.83 17.24
CA GLU A 210 -4.90 5.64 16.08
C GLU A 210 -6.33 5.33 15.63
N TRP A 211 -6.73 4.04 15.67
CA TRP A 211 -8.09 3.62 15.32
C TRP A 211 -9.11 4.18 16.32
N MET A 212 -8.80 4.16 17.62
CA MET A 212 -9.65 4.73 18.68
C MET A 212 -9.84 6.24 18.51
N GLY A 213 -8.79 6.96 18.05
CA GLY A 213 -8.81 8.42 17.93
C GLY A 213 -9.23 9.11 19.22
N ASP A 214 -9.78 10.33 19.09
CA ASP A 214 -10.29 11.10 20.22
C ASP A 214 -11.69 10.61 20.70
N ASN A 215 -12.24 9.56 20.07
CA ASN A 215 -13.62 9.09 20.29
C ASN A 215 -13.72 7.78 21.09
N ALA A 216 -12.63 7.32 21.70
CA ALA A 216 -12.68 6.12 22.52
C ALA A 216 -13.55 6.35 23.76
N ALA A 217 -14.75 5.78 23.76
CA ALA A 217 -15.59 5.77 24.95
C ALA A 217 -15.01 4.83 26.00
N THR A 218 -14.91 5.29 27.24
CA THR A 218 -14.56 4.43 28.37
C THR A 218 -15.54 3.25 28.42
N PRO A 219 -15.08 1.99 28.50
CA PRO A 219 -15.97 0.84 28.53
C PRO A 219 -16.83 0.82 29.78
N ALA A 220 -18.05 0.30 29.65
CA ALA A 220 -18.89 0.05 30.82
C ALA A 220 -18.16 -0.85 31.80
N SER A 221 -18.24 -0.54 33.09
CA SER A 221 -17.53 -1.26 34.14
C SER A 221 -18.37 -1.41 35.40
N VAL A 222 -18.06 -2.45 36.17
CA VAL A 222 -18.64 -2.73 37.48
C VAL A 222 -17.55 -3.14 38.47
N PRO A 223 -17.73 -2.91 39.79
CA PRO A 223 -16.85 -3.47 40.82
C PRO A 223 -17.03 -4.99 40.98
N LEU A 224 -16.09 -5.66 41.65
CA LEU A 224 -16.13 -7.10 41.91
C LEU A 224 -17.40 -7.58 42.62
N ASP A 225 -17.89 -6.78 43.58
CA ASP A 225 -19.04 -7.06 44.40
C ASP A 225 -20.39 -6.60 43.80
N ALA A 226 -20.41 -6.11 42.56
CA ALA A 226 -21.61 -5.70 41.87
C ALA A 226 -22.63 -6.85 41.80
N SER A 227 -23.90 -6.55 42.05
CA SER A 227 -24.97 -7.54 41.93
C SER A 227 -25.18 -8.00 40.48
N PHE A 228 -25.76 -9.19 40.31
CA PHE A 228 -26.11 -9.68 38.98
C PHE A 228 -26.98 -8.67 38.19
N THR A 229 -27.90 -7.98 38.85
CA THR A 229 -28.76 -6.97 38.23
C THR A 229 -27.97 -5.76 37.75
N ASP A 230 -26.99 -5.31 38.55
CA ASP A 230 -26.09 -4.19 38.14
C ASP A 230 -25.23 -4.57 36.94
N VAL A 231 -24.72 -5.81 36.91
CA VAL A 231 -23.99 -6.34 35.75
C VAL A 231 -24.84 -6.32 34.49
N VAL A 232 -26.08 -6.86 34.55
CA VAL A 232 -26.98 -6.87 33.39
C VAL A 232 -27.29 -5.45 32.90
N SER A 233 -27.52 -4.53 33.86
CA SER A 233 -27.78 -3.13 33.55
C SER A 233 -26.56 -2.47 32.86
N ALA A 234 -25.34 -2.72 33.36
CA ALA A 234 -24.12 -2.17 32.81
C ALA A 234 -23.83 -2.71 31.41
N VAL A 235 -23.99 -4.03 31.15
CA VAL A 235 -23.83 -4.63 29.81
C VAL A 235 -24.84 -4.02 28.84
N SER A 236 -26.08 -3.87 29.24
CA SER A 236 -27.16 -3.27 28.43
C SER A 236 -26.86 -1.80 28.09
N ALA A 237 -26.40 -1.02 29.07
CA ALA A 237 -26.06 0.39 28.89
C ALA A 237 -24.82 0.57 27.96
N GLY A 238 -23.83 -0.33 28.08
CA GLY A 238 -22.59 -0.30 27.29
C GLY A 238 -22.80 -0.65 25.82
N ARG A 239 -23.87 -1.33 25.43
CA ARG A 239 -24.24 -1.70 24.05
C ARG A 239 -23.17 -2.47 23.26
N LYS A 240 -22.20 -3.06 23.95
CA LYS A 240 -21.09 -3.83 23.34
C LYS A 240 -21.14 -5.31 23.72
N GLY A 241 -22.18 -5.76 24.45
CA GLY A 241 -22.33 -7.15 24.88
C GLY A 241 -21.28 -7.62 25.90
N ALA A 242 -20.55 -6.70 26.52
CA ALA A 242 -19.60 -7.01 27.57
C ALA A 242 -19.38 -5.82 28.52
N VAL A 243 -18.94 -6.12 29.74
CA VAL A 243 -18.60 -5.16 30.78
C VAL A 243 -17.26 -5.53 31.45
N ALA A 244 -16.45 -4.53 31.78
CA ALA A 244 -15.22 -4.72 32.55
C ALA A 244 -15.54 -4.87 34.03
N VAL A 245 -14.90 -5.84 34.71
CA VAL A 245 -14.91 -5.94 36.16
C VAL A 245 -13.62 -5.35 36.70
N LEU A 246 -13.72 -4.40 37.62
CA LEU A 246 -12.59 -3.63 38.10
C LEU A 246 -12.30 -3.91 39.59
N HIS A 247 -11.02 -3.90 39.90
CA HIS A 247 -10.54 -3.74 41.26
C HIS A 247 -10.80 -2.32 41.79
N SER A 248 -10.67 -2.13 43.11
CA SER A 248 -10.87 -0.83 43.77
C SER A 248 -9.89 0.26 43.32
N ASP A 249 -8.74 -0.12 42.74
CA ASP A 249 -7.73 0.79 42.15
C ASP A 249 -8.00 1.14 40.67
N GLY A 250 -9.09 0.58 40.10
CA GLY A 250 -9.49 0.78 38.70
C GLY A 250 -8.77 -0.14 37.71
N SER A 251 -7.96 -1.09 38.17
CA SER A 251 -7.37 -2.10 37.31
C SER A 251 -8.36 -3.18 36.90
N LEU A 252 -8.12 -3.80 35.73
CA LEU A 252 -9.00 -4.83 35.17
C LEU A 252 -8.88 -6.13 35.99
N ALA A 253 -9.94 -6.58 36.62
CA ALA A 253 -10.06 -7.86 37.31
C ALA A 253 -10.57 -8.97 36.40
N GLY A 254 -11.46 -8.64 35.47
CA GLY A 254 -12.07 -9.60 34.57
C GLY A 254 -13.04 -8.98 33.58
N MET A 255 -13.72 -9.83 32.83
CA MET A 255 -14.73 -9.46 31.84
C MET A 255 -15.98 -10.32 32.02
N ILE A 256 -17.16 -9.71 31.85
CA ILE A 256 -18.44 -10.43 31.78
C ILE A 256 -19.08 -10.12 30.43
N THR A 257 -19.48 -11.16 29.72
CA THR A 257 -20.17 -11.07 28.42
C THR A 257 -21.62 -11.53 28.52
N ASP A 258 -22.42 -11.27 27.46
CA ASP A 258 -23.78 -11.82 27.35
C ASP A 258 -23.79 -13.35 27.49
N GLY A 259 -22.72 -14.03 27.07
CA GLY A 259 -22.54 -15.47 27.21
C GLY A 259 -22.40 -15.90 28.66
N ASP A 260 -21.67 -15.11 29.48
CA ASP A 260 -21.48 -15.36 30.91
C ASP A 260 -22.81 -15.16 31.67
N ILE A 261 -23.50 -14.06 31.39
CA ILE A 261 -24.83 -13.77 31.94
C ILE A 261 -25.78 -14.93 31.64
N ARG A 262 -25.79 -15.41 30.40
CA ARG A 262 -26.67 -16.52 29.99
C ARG A 262 -26.36 -17.82 30.74
N ARG A 263 -25.09 -18.11 31.00
CA ARG A 263 -24.69 -19.29 31.79
C ARG A 263 -25.06 -19.17 33.24
N ALA A 264 -25.01 -17.97 33.81
CA ALA A 264 -25.36 -17.70 35.21
C ALA A 264 -26.84 -17.93 35.54
N PHE A 265 -27.75 -17.87 34.54
CA PHE A 265 -29.19 -18.15 34.77
C PHE A 265 -29.50 -19.58 35.26
N SER A 266 -28.54 -20.51 35.18
CA SER A 266 -28.71 -21.86 35.76
C SER A 266 -28.47 -21.93 37.29
N SER A 267 -28.03 -20.83 37.89
CA SER A 267 -27.69 -20.70 39.32
C SER A 267 -28.68 -19.81 40.07
N ASP A 268 -28.54 -19.70 41.38
CA ASP A 268 -29.28 -18.70 42.18
C ASP A 268 -28.70 -17.29 41.90
N ILE A 269 -29.26 -16.61 40.91
CA ILE A 269 -28.79 -15.30 40.42
C ILE A 269 -28.84 -14.21 41.48
N ALA A 270 -29.71 -14.37 42.55
CA ALA A 270 -29.83 -13.38 43.61
C ALA A 270 -28.60 -13.34 44.53
N ALA A 271 -27.84 -14.43 44.55
CA ALA A 271 -26.63 -14.57 45.37
C ALA A 271 -25.35 -14.31 44.62
N LEU A 272 -25.38 -14.13 43.28
CA LEU A 272 -24.21 -13.97 42.44
C LEU A 272 -23.71 -12.52 42.38
N SER A 273 -22.40 -12.36 42.54
CA SER A 273 -21.68 -11.12 42.30
C SER A 273 -20.97 -11.13 40.92
N ALA A 274 -20.45 -9.99 40.49
CA ALA A 274 -19.64 -9.89 39.28
C ALA A 274 -18.42 -10.82 39.35
N GLU A 275 -17.79 -10.95 40.51
CA GLU A 275 -16.63 -11.83 40.71
C GLU A 275 -16.93 -13.32 40.46
N ASP A 276 -18.19 -13.76 40.77
CA ASP A 276 -18.58 -15.15 40.61
C ASP A 276 -18.79 -15.57 39.16
N ILE A 277 -19.13 -14.63 38.28
CA ILE A 277 -19.52 -14.90 36.89
C ILE A 277 -18.48 -14.42 35.87
N MET A 278 -17.50 -13.62 36.29
CA MET A 278 -16.51 -13.06 35.36
C MET A 278 -15.51 -14.09 34.82
N SER A 279 -15.03 -13.88 33.61
CA SER A 279 -13.79 -14.45 33.12
C SER A 279 -12.62 -13.67 33.70
N ARG A 280 -11.78 -14.33 34.52
CA ARG A 280 -10.65 -13.69 35.25
C ARG A 280 -9.44 -13.36 34.36
N THR A 281 -9.32 -13.99 33.19
CA THR A 281 -8.22 -13.80 32.24
C THR A 281 -8.79 -13.46 30.86
N PRO A 282 -9.42 -12.27 30.71
CA PRO A 282 -9.94 -11.86 29.43
C PRO A 282 -8.82 -11.66 28.40
N ILE A 283 -9.12 -11.91 27.13
CA ILE A 283 -8.22 -11.54 26.04
C ILE A 283 -8.27 -10.03 25.90
N THR A 284 -7.13 -9.39 25.94
CA THR A 284 -6.98 -7.93 25.86
C THR A 284 -5.93 -7.57 24.81
N VAL A 285 -5.90 -6.31 24.41
CA VAL A 285 -4.92 -5.76 23.49
C VAL A 285 -4.35 -4.45 24.03
N ASP A 286 -3.08 -4.20 23.74
CA ASP A 286 -2.41 -2.94 24.07
C ASP A 286 -2.83 -1.84 23.07
N PRO A 287 -2.95 -0.57 23.48
CA PRO A 287 -3.23 0.54 22.56
C PRO A 287 -2.24 0.68 21.40
N ASP A 288 -1.00 0.26 21.59
CA ASP A 288 0.04 0.37 20.58
C ASP A 288 0.15 -0.89 19.68
N ALA A 289 -0.70 -1.92 19.93
CA ALA A 289 -0.85 -3.07 19.04
C ALA A 289 -1.43 -2.67 17.68
N ARG A 290 -1.21 -3.49 16.65
CA ARG A 290 -1.75 -3.25 15.31
C ARG A 290 -3.20 -3.75 15.20
N MET A 291 -3.99 -3.08 14.36
CA MET A 291 -5.35 -3.52 14.09
C MET A 291 -5.41 -4.92 13.43
N SER A 292 -4.37 -5.33 12.68
CA SER A 292 -4.23 -6.72 12.22
C SER A 292 -4.26 -7.73 13.36
N ASP A 293 -3.52 -7.44 14.45
CA ASP A 293 -3.41 -8.35 15.60
C ASP A 293 -4.76 -8.46 16.33
N VAL A 294 -5.53 -7.36 16.37
CA VAL A 294 -6.90 -7.35 16.91
C VAL A 294 -7.82 -8.28 16.11
N VAL A 295 -7.78 -8.17 14.78
CA VAL A 295 -8.59 -9.02 13.87
C VAL A 295 -8.21 -10.50 14.06
N ASP A 296 -6.92 -10.80 14.14
CA ASP A 296 -6.42 -12.16 14.35
C ASP A 296 -6.84 -12.71 15.71
N LEU A 297 -6.76 -11.91 16.78
CA LEU A 297 -7.20 -12.31 18.12
C LEU A 297 -8.70 -12.61 18.16
N LEU A 298 -9.55 -11.75 17.59
CA LEU A 298 -10.99 -11.96 17.54
C LEU A 298 -11.34 -13.23 16.75
N SER A 299 -10.72 -13.41 15.58
CA SER A 299 -10.97 -14.54 14.68
C SER A 299 -10.50 -15.87 15.27
N SER A 300 -9.25 -15.94 15.74
CA SER A 300 -8.63 -17.16 16.26
C SER A 300 -9.30 -17.65 17.53
N ASN A 301 -9.75 -16.73 18.39
CA ASN A 301 -10.42 -17.05 19.64
C ASN A 301 -11.96 -17.12 19.51
N LYS A 302 -12.51 -16.83 18.32
CA LYS A 302 -13.96 -16.82 18.05
C LYS A 302 -14.73 -15.95 19.04
N ILE A 303 -14.18 -14.77 19.36
CA ILE A 303 -14.80 -13.80 20.27
C ILE A 303 -15.30 -12.57 19.48
N ALA A 304 -16.35 -11.94 19.99
CA ALA A 304 -16.97 -10.79 19.33
C ALA A 304 -16.38 -9.45 19.80
N ASN A 305 -15.74 -9.43 20.96
CA ASN A 305 -15.21 -8.22 21.57
C ASN A 305 -13.96 -8.54 22.41
N LEU A 306 -13.13 -7.50 22.61
CA LEU A 306 -12.00 -7.52 23.53
C LEU A 306 -11.78 -6.12 24.12
N PHE A 307 -11.13 -6.04 25.29
CA PHE A 307 -10.75 -4.77 25.88
C PHE A 307 -9.39 -4.31 25.39
N VAL A 308 -9.29 -2.99 25.16
CA VAL A 308 -8.02 -2.29 25.05
C VAL A 308 -7.59 -1.91 26.46
N VAL A 309 -6.42 -2.32 26.87
CA VAL A 309 -5.91 -2.13 28.23
C VAL A 309 -4.60 -1.35 28.21
N ASP A 310 -4.58 -0.22 28.90
CA ASP A 310 -3.40 0.61 29.08
C ASP A 310 -3.05 0.66 30.59
N ASN A 311 -1.82 0.32 30.95
CA ASN A 311 -1.37 0.28 32.35
C ASN A 311 -2.34 -0.49 33.27
N ASN A 312 -2.77 -1.67 32.82
CA ASN A 312 -3.73 -2.56 33.51
C ASN A 312 -5.15 -1.98 33.68
N ARG A 313 -5.50 -0.87 33.00
CA ARG A 313 -6.82 -0.25 33.03
C ARG A 313 -7.50 -0.38 31.67
N PRO A 314 -8.78 -0.78 31.62
CA PRO A 314 -9.50 -0.83 30.36
C PRO A 314 -9.82 0.59 29.89
N VAL A 315 -9.29 0.95 28.72
CA VAL A 315 -9.46 2.29 28.11
C VAL A 315 -10.48 2.30 26.99
N ALA A 316 -10.70 1.15 26.33
CA ALA A 316 -11.72 0.98 25.30
C ALA A 316 -12.17 -0.48 25.19
N ILE A 317 -13.24 -0.70 24.43
CA ILE A 317 -13.72 -2.00 24.00
C ILE A 317 -13.93 -1.99 22.49
N ILE A 318 -13.33 -2.98 21.81
CA ILE A 318 -13.49 -3.19 20.36
C ILE A 318 -14.51 -4.30 20.14
N HIS A 319 -15.48 -4.04 19.29
CA HIS A 319 -16.46 -5.05 18.88
C HIS A 319 -16.32 -5.37 17.39
N VAL A 320 -16.39 -6.66 17.02
CA VAL A 320 -16.20 -7.13 15.64
C VAL A 320 -17.08 -6.40 14.62
N ALA A 321 -18.30 -6.02 14.98
CA ALA A 321 -19.20 -5.28 14.09
C ALA A 321 -18.66 -3.89 13.73
N GLU A 322 -17.89 -3.24 14.59
CA GLU A 322 -17.24 -1.96 14.28
C GLU A 322 -16.12 -2.15 13.26
N LEU A 323 -15.37 -3.24 13.39
CA LEU A 323 -14.31 -3.60 12.44
C LEU A 323 -14.89 -3.94 11.06
N MET A 324 -16.05 -4.62 11.02
CA MET A 324 -16.77 -4.87 9.77
C MET A 324 -17.26 -3.58 9.12
N GLN A 325 -17.86 -2.66 9.89
CA GLN A 325 -18.28 -1.35 9.38
C GLN A 325 -17.11 -0.51 8.86
N ALA A 326 -15.97 -0.58 9.51
CA ALA A 326 -14.75 0.12 9.12
C ALA A 326 -13.97 -0.58 8.00
N GLY A 327 -14.36 -1.81 7.58
CA GLY A 327 -13.74 -2.54 6.48
C GLY A 327 -12.48 -3.34 6.84
N TYR A 328 -12.22 -3.58 8.14
CA TYR A 328 -11.10 -4.43 8.58
C TYR A 328 -11.39 -5.94 8.44
N VAL A 329 -12.66 -6.30 8.45
CA VAL A 329 -13.14 -7.68 8.33
C VAL A 329 -14.23 -7.71 7.28
N SER A 330 -14.19 -8.70 6.34
CA SER A 330 -15.19 -8.93 5.29
C SER A 330 -16.27 -9.91 5.72
#